data_830c176edcfa43cc61d72a9c000e7ae0
#
_entry.id   830c176edcfa43cc61d72a9c000e7ae0
#
_cell.length_a   1.000
_cell.length_b   1.000
_cell.length_c   1.000
_cell.angle_alpha   90.00
_cell.angle_beta   90.00
_cell.angle_gamma   90.00
#
_symmetry.space_group_name_H-M   'P 1'
#
loop_
_entity.id
_entity.type
_entity.pdbx_description
1 polymer ?
#
loop_
_entity_poly.entity_id
_entity_poly.type
_entity_poly.pdbx_seq_one_letter_code
_entity_poly.pdbx_strand_id
1 'polypeptide(L)' 'MNPEIIKAIEDILKRGNDVEIRRKGGGYIVLEVKKTIKYSPPA' A
#
# COMPACT_ATOMS: atom_id res chain seq x y z
N MET A 1 -6.66 -12.82 6.48
CA MET A 1 -7.18 -11.80 5.57
C MET A 1 -7.84 -12.47 4.39
N ASN A 2 -8.84 -11.84 3.82
CA ASN A 2 -9.50 -12.43 2.66
C ASN A 2 -8.68 -12.17 1.38
N PRO A 3 -8.95 -12.92 0.31
CA PRO A 3 -8.18 -12.80 -0.93
C PRO A 3 -8.25 -11.41 -1.57
N GLU A 4 -9.32 -10.67 -1.37
CA GLU A 4 -9.45 -9.33 -1.93
C GLU A 4 -8.46 -8.35 -1.30
N ILE A 5 -8.26 -8.47 0.00
CA ILE A 5 -7.29 -7.62 0.71
C ILE A 5 -5.88 -7.94 0.24
N ILE A 6 -5.56 -9.22 0.11
CA ILE A 6 -4.25 -9.64 -0.35
C ILE A 6 -3.99 -9.12 -1.76
N LYS A 7 -4.97 -9.22 -2.64
CA LYS A 7 -4.83 -8.72 -4.00
C LYS A 7 -4.64 -7.21 -4.03
N ALA A 8 -5.37 -6.48 -3.20
CA ALA A 8 -5.22 -5.03 -3.11
C ALA A 8 -3.80 -4.64 -2.69
N ILE A 9 -3.26 -5.34 -1.70
CA ILE A 9 -1.90 -5.11 -1.23
C ILE A 9 -0.90 -5.37 -2.36
N GLU A 10 -1.03 -6.49 -3.04
CA GLU A 10 -0.12 -6.83 -4.14
C GLU A 10 -0.18 -5.82 -5.27
N ASP A 11 -1.38 -5.37 -5.64
CA ASP A 11 -1.54 -4.40 -6.71
C ASP A 11 -0.88 -3.06 -6.36
N ILE A 12 -1.03 -2.61 -5.12
CA ILE A 12 -0.41 -1.37 -4.65
C ILE A 12 1.12 -1.48 -4.70
N LEU A 13 1.65 -2.60 -4.24
CA LEU A 13 3.11 -2.81 -4.25
C LEU A 13 3.64 -2.90 -5.67
N LYS A 14 2.89 -3.47 -6.60
CA LYS A 14 3.28 -3.53 -8.01
C LYS A 14 3.39 -2.16 -8.64
N ARG A 15 2.58 -1.21 -8.17
CA ARG A 15 2.65 0.17 -8.66
C ARG A 15 3.82 0.95 -8.05
N GLY A 16 4.57 0.32 -7.14
CA GLY A 16 5.68 0.98 -6.49
C GLY A 16 5.30 1.87 -5.32
N ASN A 17 4.07 1.76 -4.85
CA ASN A 17 3.60 2.53 -3.70
C ASN A 17 3.65 1.70 -2.43
N ASP A 18 3.54 2.35 -1.29
CA ASP A 18 3.50 1.68 -0.01
C ASP A 18 2.07 1.36 0.41
N VAL A 19 1.96 0.41 1.31
CA VAL A 19 0.68 -0.02 1.85
C VAL A 19 0.63 0.31 3.32
N GLU A 20 -0.50 0.86 3.76
CA GLU A 20 -0.77 1.03 5.17
C GLU A 20 -2.03 0.24 5.50
N ILE A 21 -1.97 -0.57 6.55
CA ILE A 21 -3.10 -1.36 6.98
C ILE A 21 -3.53 -0.84 8.34
N ARG A 22 -4.82 -0.52 8.47
CA ARG A 22 -5.37 -0.02 9.72
C ARG A 22 -6.56 -0.84 10.13
N ARG A 23 -6.76 -0.90 11.42
CA ARG A 23 -7.91 -1.53 12.01
C ARG A 23 -9.06 -0.54 12.02
N LYS A 24 -10.26 -0.98 11.60
CA LYS A 24 -11.43 -0.12 11.64
C LYS A 24 -12.65 -0.98 11.98
N GLY A 25 -13.25 -0.69 13.14
CA GLY A 25 -14.38 -1.48 13.61
C GLY A 25 -14.00 -2.94 13.77
N GLY A 26 -14.77 -3.83 13.20
CA GLY A 26 -14.50 -5.26 13.23
C GLY A 26 -13.66 -5.76 12.07
N GLY A 27 -13.09 -4.84 11.25
CA GLY A 27 -12.33 -5.23 10.07
C GLY A 27 -11.05 -4.43 9.91
N TYR A 28 -10.56 -4.44 8.68
CA TYR A 28 -9.32 -3.73 8.32
C TYR A 28 -9.55 -2.89 7.08
N ILE A 29 -8.80 -1.79 6.98
CA ILE A 29 -8.75 -1.01 5.75
C ILE A 29 -7.32 -1.00 5.23
N VAL A 30 -7.20 -0.97 3.91
CA VAL A 30 -5.92 -0.93 3.22
C VAL A 30 -5.82 0.43 2.55
N LEU A 31 -4.75 1.15 2.84
CA LEU A 31 -4.52 2.47 2.28
C LEU A 31 -3.30 2.44 1.40
N GLU A 32 -3.40 3.09 0.26
CA GLU A 32 -2.27 3.25 -0.65
C GLU A 32 -1.58 4.58 -0.36
N VAL A 33 -0.28 4.52 -0.08
CA VAL A 33 0.52 5.70 0.20
C VAL A 33 1.39 5.96 -1.02
N LYS A 34 1.11 7.05 -1.72
CA LYS A 34 1.90 7.45 -2.88
C LYS A 34 3.09 8.26 -2.41
N LYS A 35 4.27 7.91 -2.91
CA LYS A 35 5.49 8.61 -2.57
C LYS A 35 5.95 9.46 -3.73
N THR A 36 6.40 10.67 -3.42
CA THR A 36 7.03 11.55 -4.39
C THR A 36 8.51 11.61 -4.08
N ILE A 37 9.33 11.31 -5.07
CA ILE A 37 10.78 11.40 -4.90
C ILE A 37 11.15 12.86 -4.88
N LYS A 38 11.69 13.31 -3.75
CA LYS A 38 12.17 14.71 -3.58
C LYS A 38 13.64 14.84 -3.91
N TYR A 39 14.38 13.74 -3.81
CA TYR A 39 15.79 13.67 -4.13
C TYR A 39 16.11 12.26 -4.59
N SER A 40 16.84 12.18 -5.69
CA SER A 40 17.29 10.90 -6.20
C SER A 40 18.80 10.97 -6.41
N PRO A 41 19.58 10.12 -5.72
CA PRO A 41 21.03 10.14 -5.92
C PRO A 41 21.36 9.71 -7.34
N PRO A 42 22.48 10.17 -7.89
CA PRO A 42 22.92 9.72 -9.20
C PRO A 42 23.18 8.21 -9.17
N ALA A 43 22.86 7.57 -10.26
CA ALA A 43 23.03 6.13 -10.39
C ALA A 43 24.52 5.76 -10.45
#